data_6a297e9e1d457fd7bacfe1613e99da4d
#
_entry.id   6a297e9e1d457fd7bacfe1613e99da4d
#
_cell.length_a   1.000
_cell.length_b   1.000
_cell.length_c   1.000
_cell.angle_alpha   90.00
_cell.angle_beta   90.00
_cell.angle_gamma   90.00
#
_symmetry.space_group_name_H-M   'P 1'
#
loop_
_entity.id
_entity.type
_entity.pdbx_description
1 polymer ?
#
loop_
_entity_poly.entity_id
_entity_poly.type
_entity_poly.pdbx_seq_one_letter_code
_entity_poly.pdbx_strand_id
1 'polypeptide(L)'
;MMPEKSHSPLSTADFVVTELSLLRQQLYAEVFPLVIEAEDRSAASSSMYDWLEKKHQIILDQSSRNGAVLFRGFPIESDTDFDKFVDGFKLKNFTYSDSLSNAVRRNRTAKVFTANEAPPSVSIYLHHEMAQTPVFPSRLFFFCETAPETGGATPLCRSDILFQQLQLVAPDFVHSCLSLGVRYSNVMPFVEDLESGQGRSWGSTLGVKSKAEAEAKLLALGYQWQWLRDDDLQVTTPALPAARELDDGRTVFFNQLVAAFRGWSDKRNQGEKSIYFGDGSDISEKDMAITIELSDKLTFDLEWKAGDVALVDNFVVMHGRRPYEGRRSILASLVAPD
;
A
#
# COMPACT_ATOMS: atom_id res chain seq x y z
N MET A 1 39.31 5.14 17.98
CA MET A 1 38.78 3.77 17.85
C MET A 1 37.40 3.95 17.23
N MET A 2 37.25 3.69 15.93
CA MET A 2 35.91 3.67 15.29
C MET A 2 35.14 2.47 15.89
N PRO A 3 33.85 2.59 16.22
CA PRO A 3 33.08 1.44 16.65
C PRO A 3 33.15 0.38 15.56
N GLU A 4 33.47 -0.86 15.90
CA GLU A 4 33.34 -2.00 15.03
C GLU A 4 31.88 -2.02 14.53
N LYS A 5 31.69 -1.89 13.21
CA LYS A 5 30.40 -2.11 12.59
C LYS A 5 30.03 -3.57 12.83
N SER A 6 29.12 -3.84 13.74
CA SER A 6 28.56 -5.19 13.86
C SER A 6 27.79 -5.48 12.57
N HIS A 7 28.26 -6.46 11.82
CA HIS A 7 27.53 -6.92 10.65
C HIS A 7 26.13 -7.40 11.06
N SER A 8 25.12 -7.02 10.28
CA SER A 8 23.75 -7.48 10.49
C SER A 8 23.70 -9.02 10.44
N PRO A 9 22.88 -9.69 11.25
CA PRO A 9 22.63 -11.13 11.13
C PRO A 9 22.12 -11.56 9.74
N LEU A 10 21.73 -10.60 8.92
CA LEU A 10 21.36 -10.81 7.51
C LEU A 10 22.57 -10.95 6.60
N SER A 11 23.80 -10.57 6.98
CA SER A 11 24.99 -10.70 6.16
C SER A 11 25.33 -12.16 5.82
N THR A 12 25.95 -12.36 4.66
CA THR A 12 26.64 -13.60 4.27
C THR A 12 28.09 -13.28 3.92
N ALA A 13 28.93 -14.31 3.70
CA ALA A 13 30.33 -14.10 3.33
C ALA A 13 30.49 -13.33 1.99
N ASP A 14 29.55 -13.56 1.05
CA ASP A 14 29.62 -13.05 -0.31
C ASP A 14 28.75 -11.81 -0.55
N PHE A 15 27.88 -11.44 0.43
CA PHE A 15 27.04 -10.27 0.36
C PHE A 15 26.80 -9.69 1.76
N VAL A 16 27.45 -8.56 2.02
CA VAL A 16 27.43 -7.92 3.34
C VAL A 16 26.41 -6.80 3.36
N VAL A 17 25.57 -6.80 4.38
CA VAL A 17 24.57 -5.78 4.63
C VAL A 17 24.71 -5.22 6.04
N THR A 18 24.36 -3.96 6.22
CA THR A 18 24.30 -3.28 7.51
C THR A 18 22.92 -2.70 7.74
N GLU A 19 22.53 -2.60 9.00
CA GLU A 19 21.32 -1.86 9.38
C GLU A 19 21.66 -0.38 9.44
N LEU A 20 20.85 0.43 8.72
CA LEU A 20 21.02 1.88 8.64
C LEU A 20 19.94 2.57 9.46
N SER A 21 20.34 3.51 10.30
CA SER A 21 19.39 4.39 10.97
C SER A 21 19.11 5.63 10.12
N LEU A 22 17.84 5.86 9.82
CA LEU A 22 17.36 7.06 9.15
C LEU A 22 16.79 8.06 10.16
N LEU A 23 16.86 9.33 9.81
CA LEU A 23 16.23 10.39 10.59
C LEU A 23 14.71 10.14 10.67
N ARG A 24 14.13 10.31 11.86
CA ARG A 24 12.70 10.14 12.14
C ARG A 24 12.16 8.71 12.04
N GLN A 25 13.03 7.69 11.96
CA GLN A 25 12.56 6.33 12.21
C GLN A 25 11.88 6.28 13.58
N GLN A 26 10.83 5.48 13.66
CA GLN A 26 10.09 5.29 14.89
C GLN A 26 10.55 4.00 15.57
N LEU A 27 10.58 3.99 16.89
CA LEU A 27 10.88 2.81 17.69
C LEU A 27 9.63 2.44 18.49
N TYR A 28 9.05 1.33 18.12
CA TYR A 28 7.99 0.67 18.88
C TYR A 28 8.60 -0.51 19.64
N ALA A 29 8.04 -1.72 19.53
CA ALA A 29 8.78 -2.92 19.95
C ALA A 29 9.99 -3.17 19.03
N GLU A 30 9.84 -2.83 17.74
CA GLU A 30 10.86 -2.92 16.69
C GLU A 30 11.01 -1.56 15.99
N VAL A 31 12.17 -1.35 15.33
CA VAL A 31 12.40 -0.13 14.52
C VAL A 31 11.50 -0.11 13.30
N PHE A 32 10.96 1.05 12.95
CA PHE A 32 10.05 1.21 11.80
C PHE A 32 10.43 2.43 10.93
N PRO A 33 10.59 2.20 9.62
CA PRO A 33 10.83 0.92 8.94
C PRO A 33 12.24 0.37 9.25
N LEU A 34 12.47 -0.94 9.10
CA LEU A 34 13.82 -1.48 9.09
C LEU A 34 14.52 -1.07 7.80
N VAL A 35 15.78 -0.63 7.89
CA VAL A 35 16.58 -0.26 6.72
C VAL A 35 17.82 -1.11 6.65
N ILE A 36 18.03 -1.76 5.52
CA ILE A 36 19.16 -2.62 5.21
C ILE A 36 19.94 -2.01 4.04
N GLU A 37 21.22 -1.70 4.25
CA GLU A 37 22.09 -1.16 3.20
C GLU A 37 23.12 -2.20 2.78
N ALA A 38 23.24 -2.43 1.46
CA ALA A 38 24.34 -3.21 0.92
C ALA A 38 25.64 -2.40 1.03
N GLU A 39 26.71 -2.99 1.59
CA GLU A 39 27.99 -2.30 1.76
C GLU A 39 28.70 -2.07 0.43
N ASP A 40 28.60 -3.04 -0.48
CA ASP A 40 29.19 -2.96 -1.81
C ASP A 40 28.09 -2.87 -2.89
N ARG A 41 27.88 -1.66 -3.40
CA ARG A 41 26.93 -1.41 -4.50
C ARG A 41 27.37 -1.98 -5.85
N SER A 42 28.64 -2.31 -5.99
CA SER A 42 29.20 -2.93 -7.19
C SER A 42 29.20 -4.46 -7.13
N ALA A 43 28.67 -5.04 -6.03
CA ALA A 43 28.55 -6.48 -5.91
C ALA A 43 27.78 -7.08 -7.08
N ALA A 44 28.21 -8.25 -7.53
CA ALA A 44 27.53 -8.95 -8.61
C ALA A 44 26.08 -9.27 -8.19
N SER A 45 25.11 -9.06 -9.09
CA SER A 45 23.71 -9.39 -8.84
C SER A 45 23.52 -10.86 -8.45
N SER A 46 24.39 -11.79 -8.91
CA SER A 46 24.40 -13.20 -8.49
C SER A 46 24.58 -13.35 -6.98
N SER A 47 25.52 -12.60 -6.37
CA SER A 47 25.78 -12.66 -4.92
C SER A 47 24.54 -12.16 -4.12
N MET A 48 23.84 -11.16 -4.63
CA MET A 48 22.58 -10.69 -4.03
C MET A 48 21.48 -11.77 -4.10
N TYR A 49 21.34 -12.46 -5.25
CA TYR A 49 20.33 -13.53 -5.38
C TYR A 49 20.65 -14.73 -4.51
N ASP A 50 21.92 -15.14 -4.38
CA ASP A 50 22.38 -16.19 -3.49
C ASP A 50 22.15 -15.81 -2.01
N TRP A 51 22.32 -14.53 -1.66
CA TRP A 51 22.00 -13.99 -0.35
C TRP A 51 20.51 -14.06 -0.09
N LEU A 52 19.68 -13.60 -1.05
CA LEU A 52 18.23 -13.62 -0.93
C LEU A 52 17.67 -15.03 -0.78
N GLU A 53 18.21 -16.00 -1.53
CA GLU A 53 17.87 -17.43 -1.39
C GLU A 53 18.02 -17.92 0.06
N LYS A 54 19.05 -17.46 0.76
CA LYS A 54 19.35 -17.86 2.15
C LYS A 54 18.58 -17.05 3.19
N LYS A 55 18.17 -15.81 2.87
CA LYS A 55 17.67 -14.84 3.86
C LYS A 55 16.22 -14.43 3.68
N HIS A 56 15.56 -14.78 2.56
CA HIS A 56 14.20 -14.31 2.26
C HIS A 56 13.21 -14.54 3.39
N GLN A 57 13.23 -15.72 4.05
CA GLN A 57 12.28 -16.01 5.14
C GLN A 57 12.49 -15.09 6.35
N ILE A 58 13.76 -14.89 6.76
CA ILE A 58 14.08 -13.98 7.87
C ILE A 58 13.64 -12.55 7.54
N ILE A 59 13.79 -12.12 6.28
CA ILE A 59 13.37 -10.79 5.82
C ILE A 59 11.84 -10.67 5.83
N LEU A 60 11.12 -11.72 5.43
CA LEU A 60 9.66 -11.74 5.51
C LEU A 60 9.17 -11.64 6.96
N ASP A 61 9.79 -12.37 7.88
CA ASP A 61 9.50 -12.30 9.31
C ASP A 61 9.78 -10.88 9.86
N GLN A 62 10.89 -10.26 9.44
CA GLN A 62 11.19 -8.88 9.79
C GLN A 62 10.19 -7.89 9.21
N SER A 63 9.74 -8.08 7.95
CA SER A 63 8.72 -7.21 7.37
C SER A 63 7.41 -7.23 8.17
N SER A 64 7.02 -8.38 8.68
CA SER A 64 5.80 -8.51 9.51
C SER A 64 5.98 -7.88 10.91
N ARG A 65 7.16 -7.99 11.54
CA ARG A 65 7.44 -7.38 12.86
C ARG A 65 7.63 -5.87 12.75
N ASN A 66 8.51 -5.44 11.84
CA ASN A 66 8.84 -4.03 11.63
C ASN A 66 7.79 -3.28 10.81
N GLY A 67 6.90 -3.99 10.10
CA GLY A 67 5.91 -3.43 9.17
C GLY A 67 6.46 -3.17 7.77
N ALA A 68 7.71 -2.72 7.65
CA ALA A 68 8.37 -2.51 6.36
C ALA A 68 9.88 -2.70 6.46
N VAL A 69 10.48 -3.15 5.34
CA VAL A 69 11.93 -3.26 5.15
C VAL A 69 12.33 -2.47 3.91
N LEU A 70 13.26 -1.51 4.06
CA LEU A 70 13.87 -0.76 2.98
C LEU A 70 15.24 -1.36 2.63
N PHE A 71 15.44 -1.74 1.39
CA PHE A 71 16.70 -2.18 0.81
C PHE A 71 17.34 -1.01 0.07
N ARG A 72 18.52 -0.59 0.48
CA ARG A 72 19.26 0.55 -0.09
C ARG A 72 20.62 0.12 -0.59
N GLY A 73 21.00 0.63 -1.75
CA GLY A 73 22.30 0.33 -2.34
C GLY A 73 22.44 -1.10 -2.90
N PHE A 74 21.34 -1.82 -3.07
CA PHE A 74 21.33 -3.13 -3.73
C PHE A 74 21.50 -2.97 -5.25
N PRO A 75 22.13 -3.96 -5.94
CA PRO A 75 22.35 -3.91 -7.39
C PRO A 75 21.06 -4.20 -8.18
N ILE A 76 20.09 -3.30 -8.08
CA ILE A 76 18.78 -3.35 -8.77
C ILE A 76 18.64 -2.04 -9.54
N GLU A 77 18.71 -2.12 -10.87
CA GLU A 77 18.77 -0.95 -11.75
C GLU A 77 17.59 -0.89 -12.75
N SER A 78 16.86 -1.99 -12.91
CA SER A 78 15.79 -2.10 -13.90
C SER A 78 14.54 -2.79 -13.34
N ASP A 79 13.44 -2.67 -14.07
CA ASP A 79 12.21 -3.43 -13.81
C ASP A 79 12.44 -4.94 -13.86
N THR A 80 13.33 -5.42 -14.71
CA THR A 80 13.69 -6.84 -14.81
C THR A 80 14.51 -7.31 -13.60
N ASP A 81 15.43 -6.48 -13.08
CA ASP A 81 16.17 -6.82 -11.86
C ASP A 81 15.22 -6.81 -10.65
N PHE A 82 14.30 -5.85 -10.61
CA PHE A 82 13.28 -5.79 -9.58
C PHE A 82 12.33 -7.00 -9.62
N ASP A 83 11.89 -7.43 -10.81
CA ASP A 83 11.06 -8.63 -10.99
C ASP A 83 11.77 -9.87 -10.42
N LYS A 84 13.05 -10.07 -10.77
CA LYS A 84 13.87 -11.17 -10.24
C LYS A 84 14.11 -11.07 -8.74
N PHE A 85 14.29 -9.85 -8.21
CA PHE A 85 14.43 -9.63 -6.76
C PHE A 85 13.16 -10.07 -6.01
N VAL A 86 11.98 -9.69 -6.52
CA VAL A 86 10.69 -10.13 -5.97
C VAL A 86 10.54 -11.66 -6.05
N ASP A 87 10.94 -12.27 -7.17
CA ASP A 87 10.92 -13.73 -7.35
C ASP A 87 11.76 -14.48 -6.32
N GLY A 88 12.86 -13.88 -5.86
CA GLY A 88 13.72 -14.47 -4.84
C GLY A 88 13.03 -14.70 -3.49
N PHE A 89 11.91 -14.02 -3.22
CA PHE A 89 11.09 -14.25 -2.03
C PHE A 89 10.16 -15.46 -2.16
N LYS A 90 10.00 -16.04 -3.35
CA LYS A 90 9.20 -17.25 -3.62
C LYS A 90 7.71 -17.12 -3.25
N LEU A 91 7.19 -15.90 -3.30
CA LEU A 91 5.81 -15.59 -2.96
C LEU A 91 4.92 -15.64 -4.21
N LYS A 92 3.64 -15.99 -4.01
CA LYS A 92 2.66 -15.99 -5.08
C LYS A 92 2.34 -14.56 -5.51
N ASN A 93 2.46 -14.27 -6.79
CA ASN A 93 2.15 -12.95 -7.33
C ASN A 93 0.63 -12.68 -7.29
N PHE A 94 0.28 -11.42 -6.97
CA PHE A 94 -1.05 -10.86 -7.12
C PHE A 94 -1.03 -9.90 -8.31
N THR A 95 -1.65 -10.32 -9.43
CA THR A 95 -1.55 -9.55 -10.68
C THR A 95 -2.44 -8.31 -10.65
N TYR A 96 -2.08 -7.29 -11.46
CA TYR A 96 -2.94 -6.12 -11.62
C TYR A 96 -4.30 -6.46 -12.23
N SER A 97 -4.39 -7.51 -13.06
CA SER A 97 -5.66 -8.01 -13.60
C SER A 97 -6.59 -8.60 -12.53
N ASP A 98 -6.04 -9.14 -11.45
CA ASP A 98 -6.81 -9.66 -10.31
C ASP A 98 -7.26 -8.53 -9.36
N SER A 99 -6.70 -7.34 -9.55
CA SER A 99 -6.90 -6.17 -8.71
C SER A 99 -8.24 -5.48 -9.01
N LEU A 100 -9.00 -5.20 -7.96
CA LEU A 100 -10.16 -4.31 -7.99
C LEU A 100 -9.78 -2.84 -7.66
N SER A 101 -8.51 -2.48 -7.76
CA SER A 101 -8.02 -1.11 -7.55
C SER A 101 -8.55 -0.16 -8.61
N ASN A 102 -9.00 1.02 -8.21
CA ASN A 102 -9.45 2.09 -9.10
C ASN A 102 -8.29 2.93 -9.68
N ALA A 103 -7.04 2.66 -9.27
CA ALA A 103 -5.86 3.34 -9.77
C ALA A 103 -5.49 2.88 -11.17
N VAL A 104 -5.16 3.81 -12.05
CA VAL A 104 -4.60 3.50 -13.37
C VAL A 104 -3.13 3.13 -13.20
N ARG A 105 -2.72 1.97 -13.75
CA ARG A 105 -1.36 1.43 -13.69
C ARG A 105 -1.00 0.77 -15.02
N ARG A 106 0.29 0.71 -15.34
CA ARG A 106 0.80 0.12 -16.59
C ARG A 106 1.74 -1.04 -16.27
N ASN A 107 1.49 -2.20 -16.86
CA ASN A 107 2.40 -3.34 -16.74
C ASN A 107 3.74 -3.05 -17.41
N ARG A 108 4.84 -3.42 -16.74
CA ARG A 108 6.22 -3.36 -17.20
C ARG A 108 6.74 -4.77 -17.50
N THR A 109 6.45 -5.69 -16.60
CA THR A 109 6.69 -7.14 -16.76
C THR A 109 5.40 -7.90 -16.44
N ALA A 110 5.48 -9.21 -16.30
CA ALA A 110 4.33 -10.02 -15.87
C ALA A 110 3.90 -9.74 -14.43
N LYS A 111 4.82 -9.26 -13.56
CA LYS A 111 4.60 -9.05 -12.13
C LYS A 111 4.78 -7.60 -11.68
N VAL A 112 5.50 -6.82 -12.48
CA VAL A 112 5.86 -5.44 -12.17
C VAL A 112 4.99 -4.49 -12.98
N PHE A 113 4.48 -3.46 -12.35
CA PHE A 113 3.70 -2.39 -12.97
C PHE A 113 4.03 -1.04 -12.32
N THR A 114 3.64 0.06 -12.96
CA THR A 114 3.82 1.40 -12.40
C THR A 114 2.98 1.56 -11.14
N ALA A 115 3.45 2.36 -10.19
CA ALA A 115 2.58 2.87 -9.12
C ALA A 115 1.45 3.72 -9.72
N ASN A 116 0.55 4.25 -8.87
CA ASN A 116 -0.56 5.07 -9.34
C ASN A 116 -0.07 6.26 -10.19
N GLU A 117 -0.58 6.37 -11.42
CA GLU A 117 -0.24 7.38 -12.44
C GLU A 117 -0.93 8.75 -12.22
N ALA A 118 -1.61 8.96 -11.10
CA ALA A 118 -2.22 10.26 -10.78
C ALA A 118 -1.22 11.42 -10.90
N PRO A 119 -1.65 12.63 -11.29
CA PRO A 119 -0.78 13.80 -11.48
C PRO A 119 0.16 14.06 -10.30
N PRO A 120 1.36 14.64 -10.53
CA PRO A 120 2.36 14.89 -9.49
C PRO A 120 1.86 15.71 -8.30
N SER A 121 0.96 16.66 -8.54
CA SER A 121 0.37 17.53 -7.51
C SER A 121 -0.66 16.83 -6.62
N VAL A 122 -1.15 15.65 -7.03
CA VAL A 122 -2.18 14.92 -6.29
C VAL A 122 -1.55 14.11 -5.15
N SER A 123 -1.98 14.34 -3.92
CA SER A 123 -1.65 13.49 -2.78
C SER A 123 -2.42 12.18 -2.86
N ILE A 124 -1.75 11.06 -2.61
CA ILE A 124 -2.41 9.78 -2.32
C ILE A 124 -2.31 9.58 -0.81
N TYR A 125 -3.47 9.61 -0.15
CA TYR A 125 -3.53 9.54 1.30
C TYR A 125 -3.34 8.11 1.82
N LEU A 126 -3.02 7.99 3.09
CA LEU A 126 -2.74 6.72 3.77
C LEU A 126 -3.86 5.71 3.59
N HIS A 127 -3.49 4.52 3.14
CA HIS A 127 -4.40 3.40 2.91
C HIS A 127 -3.66 2.07 2.96
N HIS A 128 -4.36 1.01 3.29
CA HIS A 128 -3.93 -0.34 2.97
C HIS A 128 -4.33 -0.68 1.54
N GLU A 129 -3.44 -1.26 0.76
CA GLU A 129 -3.71 -1.58 -0.65
C GLU A 129 -4.94 -2.47 -0.75
N MET A 130 -5.95 -1.98 -1.46
CA MET A 130 -7.22 -2.66 -1.75
C MET A 130 -8.06 -3.08 -0.54
N ALA A 131 -7.84 -2.51 0.66
CA ALA A 131 -8.67 -2.82 1.83
C ALA A 131 -10.14 -2.38 1.70
N GLN A 132 -10.48 -1.60 0.67
CA GLN A 132 -11.86 -1.26 0.29
C GLN A 132 -12.53 -2.34 -0.57
N THR A 133 -11.90 -3.48 -0.79
CA THR A 133 -12.43 -4.58 -1.59
C THR A 133 -12.31 -5.89 -0.81
N PRO A 134 -13.06 -6.95 -1.19
CA PRO A 134 -12.92 -8.25 -0.53
C PRO A 134 -11.66 -9.01 -0.95
N VAL A 135 -10.90 -8.50 -1.92
CA VAL A 135 -9.69 -9.14 -2.47
C VAL A 135 -8.52 -8.15 -2.41
N PHE A 136 -7.47 -8.49 -1.69
CA PHE A 136 -6.33 -7.60 -1.41
C PHE A 136 -5.02 -8.39 -1.32
N PRO A 137 -3.87 -7.75 -1.62
CA PRO A 137 -2.55 -8.34 -1.46
C PRO A 137 -2.13 -8.40 0.01
N SER A 138 -1.27 -9.37 0.36
CA SER A 138 -0.68 -9.48 1.69
C SER A 138 0.55 -8.58 1.86
N ARG A 139 1.34 -8.41 0.81
CA ARG A 139 2.57 -7.61 0.80
C ARG A 139 2.70 -6.81 -0.48
N LEU A 140 3.47 -5.74 -0.40
CA LEU A 140 3.76 -4.83 -1.50
C LEU A 140 5.28 -4.69 -1.62
N PHE A 141 5.79 -4.76 -2.83
CA PHE A 141 7.12 -4.33 -3.15
C PHE A 141 7.05 -3.04 -3.97
N PHE A 142 7.86 -2.06 -3.61
CA PHE A 142 8.04 -0.83 -4.37
C PHE A 142 9.50 -0.70 -4.76
N PHE A 143 9.77 -0.28 -5.99
CA PHE A 143 11.11 -0.02 -6.50
C PHE A 143 11.20 1.40 -7.03
N CYS A 144 12.20 2.14 -6.59
CA CYS A 144 12.48 3.47 -7.10
C CYS A 144 13.39 3.41 -8.32
N GLU A 145 12.80 3.41 -9.52
CA GLU A 145 13.53 3.52 -10.79
C GLU A 145 14.09 4.94 -10.97
N THR A 146 13.31 5.97 -10.62
CA THR A 146 13.72 7.38 -10.69
C THR A 146 13.18 8.12 -9.46
N ALA A 147 14.09 8.68 -8.68
CA ALA A 147 13.72 9.50 -7.53
C ALA A 147 13.26 10.90 -8.00
N PRO A 148 12.26 11.53 -7.34
CA PRO A 148 11.82 12.88 -7.67
C PRO A 148 12.91 13.92 -7.33
N GLU A 149 12.79 15.10 -7.94
CA GLU A 149 13.69 16.23 -7.64
C GLU A 149 13.37 16.82 -6.24
N THR A 150 12.08 16.98 -5.95
CA THR A 150 11.59 17.40 -4.63
C THR A 150 10.31 16.68 -4.25
N GLY A 151 10.09 16.43 -2.98
CA GLY A 151 8.88 15.77 -2.46
C GLY A 151 8.80 14.29 -2.84
N GLY A 152 7.61 13.78 -3.10
CA GLY A 152 7.36 12.43 -3.62
C GLY A 152 7.68 11.29 -2.66
N ALA A 153 7.88 11.59 -1.39
CA ALA A 153 8.03 10.56 -0.37
C ALA A 153 6.82 9.62 -0.34
N THR A 154 7.05 8.39 0.08
CA THR A 154 5.98 7.45 0.41
C THR A 154 5.74 7.51 1.92
N PRO A 155 4.64 8.13 2.38
CA PRO A 155 4.27 8.08 3.79
C PRO A 155 3.92 6.65 4.16
N LEU A 156 4.46 6.17 5.28
CA LEU A 156 4.22 4.86 5.87
C LEU A 156 3.70 5.05 7.29
N CYS A 157 2.60 4.37 7.67
CA CYS A 157 2.01 4.47 9.00
C CYS A 157 1.64 3.09 9.53
N ARG A 158 2.09 2.75 10.74
CA ARG A 158 1.76 1.51 11.46
C ARG A 158 0.30 1.55 11.91
N SER A 159 -0.55 0.74 11.29
CA SER A 159 -1.98 0.70 11.61
C SER A 159 -2.33 -0.08 12.87
N ASP A 160 -1.45 -0.95 13.35
CA ASP A 160 -1.56 -1.57 14.68
C ASP A 160 -1.37 -0.52 15.80
N ILE A 161 -0.38 0.36 15.64
CA ILE A 161 -0.16 1.48 16.58
C ILE A 161 -1.30 2.50 16.50
N LEU A 162 -1.76 2.83 15.28
CA LEU A 162 -2.92 3.70 15.10
C LEU A 162 -4.16 3.12 15.79
N PHE A 163 -4.42 1.83 15.64
CA PHE A 163 -5.55 1.16 16.29
C PHE A 163 -5.49 1.30 17.82
N GLN A 164 -4.32 1.04 18.42
CA GLN A 164 -4.11 1.20 19.87
C GLN A 164 -4.37 2.64 20.32
N GLN A 165 -3.90 3.64 19.56
CA GLN A 165 -4.12 5.05 19.91
C GLN A 165 -5.60 5.42 19.76
N LEU A 166 -6.29 4.96 18.72
CA LEU A 166 -7.72 5.19 18.52
C LEU A 166 -8.57 4.58 19.65
N GLN A 167 -8.22 3.38 20.13
CA GLN A 167 -8.91 2.76 21.28
C GLN A 167 -8.86 3.64 22.55
N LEU A 168 -7.78 4.42 22.72
CA LEU A 168 -7.62 5.30 23.88
C LEU A 168 -8.41 6.62 23.74
N VAL A 169 -8.47 7.20 22.52
CA VAL A 169 -9.00 8.57 22.35
C VAL A 169 -10.37 8.62 21.69
N ALA A 170 -10.79 7.56 20.99
CA ALA A 170 -12.08 7.43 20.31
C ALA A 170 -12.66 6.01 20.43
N PRO A 171 -12.84 5.48 21.66
CA PRO A 171 -13.27 4.09 21.89
C PRO A 171 -14.63 3.76 21.25
N ASP A 172 -15.58 4.68 21.24
CA ASP A 172 -16.90 4.48 20.66
C ASP A 172 -16.84 4.34 19.13
N PHE A 173 -15.96 5.12 18.48
CA PHE A 173 -15.69 4.99 17.05
C PHE A 173 -15.08 3.62 16.72
N VAL A 174 -14.07 3.20 17.49
CA VAL A 174 -13.45 1.88 17.32
C VAL A 174 -14.47 0.77 17.53
N HIS A 175 -15.32 0.87 18.56
CA HIS A 175 -16.39 -0.09 18.81
C HIS A 175 -17.35 -0.18 17.62
N SER A 176 -17.78 0.96 17.06
CA SER A 176 -18.64 0.99 15.87
C SER A 176 -17.95 0.36 14.65
N CYS A 177 -16.67 0.67 14.41
CA CYS A 177 -15.89 0.05 13.35
C CYS A 177 -15.80 -1.48 13.47
N LEU A 178 -15.61 -2.00 14.69
CA LEU A 178 -15.51 -3.43 14.95
C LEU A 178 -16.85 -4.16 14.83
N SER A 179 -17.93 -3.53 15.32
CA SER A 179 -19.25 -4.17 15.37
C SER A 179 -20.04 -4.06 14.07
N LEU A 180 -19.92 -2.94 13.35
CA LEU A 180 -20.69 -2.66 12.13
C LEU A 180 -19.87 -2.92 10.86
N GLY A 181 -18.54 -2.80 10.93
CA GLY A 181 -17.69 -2.72 9.76
C GLY A 181 -17.87 -1.38 9.03
N VAL A 182 -17.33 -1.30 7.82
CA VAL A 182 -17.35 -0.08 6.99
C VAL A 182 -17.74 -0.40 5.54
N ARG A 183 -18.35 0.56 4.86
CA ARG A 183 -18.67 0.51 3.43
C ARG A 183 -18.01 1.66 2.71
N TYR A 184 -17.69 1.42 1.44
CA TYR A 184 -17.12 2.41 0.54
C TYR A 184 -18.02 2.60 -0.67
N SER A 185 -18.24 3.86 -1.05
CA SER A 185 -18.96 4.21 -2.28
C SER A 185 -18.06 5.03 -3.20
N ASN A 186 -18.01 4.66 -4.47
CA ASN A 186 -17.27 5.39 -5.49
C ASN A 186 -17.93 5.23 -6.86
N VAL A 187 -17.55 6.11 -7.80
CA VAL A 187 -18.00 6.04 -9.20
C VAL A 187 -16.83 5.62 -10.09
N MET A 188 -17.00 4.52 -10.78
CA MET A 188 -16.07 4.03 -11.80
C MET A 188 -16.49 4.59 -13.16
N PRO A 189 -15.61 5.28 -13.90
CA PRO A 189 -15.95 5.82 -15.22
C PRO A 189 -16.13 4.71 -16.27
N PHE A 190 -16.89 5.02 -17.34
CA PHE A 190 -16.95 4.16 -18.53
C PHE A 190 -15.63 4.18 -19.29
N VAL A 191 -15.05 5.38 -19.48
CA VAL A 191 -13.73 5.57 -20.13
C VAL A 191 -12.70 5.95 -19.08
N GLU A 192 -11.50 5.39 -19.17
CA GLU A 192 -10.39 5.73 -18.25
C GLU A 192 -10.14 7.24 -18.18
N ASP A 193 -9.98 7.76 -16.97
CA ASP A 193 -9.68 9.16 -16.65
C ASP A 193 -8.32 9.26 -15.97
N LEU A 194 -7.28 9.60 -16.74
CA LEU A 194 -5.90 9.70 -16.28
C LEU A 194 -5.65 10.92 -15.36
N GLU A 195 -6.57 11.89 -15.35
CA GLU A 195 -6.47 13.07 -14.47
C GLU A 195 -6.98 12.81 -13.05
N SER A 196 -7.62 11.66 -12.84
CA SER A 196 -8.12 11.23 -11.53
C SER A 196 -7.26 10.14 -10.91
N GLY A 197 -7.02 10.22 -9.60
CA GLY A 197 -6.41 9.14 -8.82
C GLY A 197 -7.23 7.85 -8.80
N GLN A 198 -8.50 7.89 -9.25
CA GLN A 198 -9.47 6.80 -9.29
C GLN A 198 -10.13 6.67 -10.67
N GLY A 199 -9.36 6.90 -11.72
CA GLY A 199 -9.87 6.99 -13.07
C GLY A 199 -9.93 5.68 -13.86
N ARG A 200 -9.67 4.51 -13.25
CA ARG A 200 -9.77 3.22 -13.93
C ARG A 200 -11.21 2.90 -14.28
N SER A 201 -11.47 2.56 -15.56
CA SER A 201 -12.83 2.26 -16.01
C SER A 201 -13.43 1.02 -15.33
N TRP A 202 -14.77 0.97 -15.19
CA TRP A 202 -15.43 -0.18 -14.59
C TRP A 202 -15.15 -1.48 -15.35
N GLY A 203 -15.08 -1.42 -16.68
CA GLY A 203 -14.74 -2.57 -17.50
C GLY A 203 -13.36 -3.13 -17.18
N SER A 204 -12.36 -2.26 -17.05
CA SER A 204 -11.00 -2.63 -16.67
C SER A 204 -10.93 -3.08 -15.20
N THR A 205 -11.55 -2.35 -14.28
CA THR A 205 -11.54 -2.65 -12.83
C THR A 205 -12.18 -4.00 -12.53
N LEU A 206 -13.32 -4.28 -13.15
CA LEU A 206 -14.04 -5.54 -12.96
C LEU A 206 -13.54 -6.67 -13.88
N GLY A 207 -12.69 -6.36 -14.88
CA GLY A 207 -12.19 -7.33 -15.84
C GLY A 207 -13.31 -7.90 -16.74
N VAL A 208 -14.27 -7.07 -17.13
CA VAL A 208 -15.47 -7.46 -17.88
C VAL A 208 -15.65 -6.59 -19.13
N LYS A 209 -16.48 -7.07 -20.08
CA LYS A 209 -16.71 -6.39 -21.37
C LYS A 209 -18.13 -5.86 -21.55
N SER A 210 -19.05 -6.20 -20.66
CA SER A 210 -20.44 -5.80 -20.75
C SER A 210 -21.04 -5.45 -19.39
N LYS A 211 -22.12 -4.65 -19.40
CA LYS A 211 -22.90 -4.31 -18.19
C LYS A 211 -23.42 -5.57 -17.48
N ALA A 212 -23.93 -6.55 -18.25
CA ALA A 212 -24.44 -7.79 -17.70
C ALA A 212 -23.36 -8.59 -16.95
N GLU A 213 -22.14 -8.64 -17.50
CA GLU A 213 -20.99 -9.28 -16.80
C GLU A 213 -20.58 -8.49 -15.56
N ALA A 214 -20.61 -7.13 -15.63
CA ALA A 214 -20.33 -6.27 -14.48
C ALA A 214 -21.33 -6.51 -13.35
N GLU A 215 -22.63 -6.52 -13.64
CA GLU A 215 -23.70 -6.78 -12.67
C GLU A 215 -23.59 -8.17 -12.05
N ALA A 216 -23.31 -9.20 -12.86
CA ALA A 216 -23.10 -10.55 -12.36
C ALA A 216 -21.91 -10.63 -11.39
N LYS A 217 -20.79 -9.95 -11.71
CA LYS A 217 -19.61 -9.91 -10.86
C LYS A 217 -19.87 -9.12 -9.58
N LEU A 218 -20.52 -7.96 -9.65
CA LEU A 218 -20.88 -7.15 -8.50
C LEU A 218 -21.81 -7.90 -7.55
N LEU A 219 -22.82 -8.59 -8.10
CA LEU A 219 -23.72 -9.44 -7.32
C LEU A 219 -22.95 -10.54 -6.58
N ALA A 220 -22.05 -11.23 -7.28
CA ALA A 220 -21.22 -12.29 -6.67
C ALA A 220 -20.30 -11.77 -5.56
N LEU A 221 -19.86 -10.51 -5.65
CA LEU A 221 -19.03 -9.84 -4.63
C LEU A 221 -19.86 -9.17 -3.52
N GLY A 222 -21.19 -9.20 -3.60
CA GLY A 222 -22.08 -8.59 -2.62
C GLY A 222 -22.19 -7.06 -2.68
N TYR A 223 -21.80 -6.45 -3.79
CA TYR A 223 -21.88 -5.01 -3.99
C TYR A 223 -23.32 -4.58 -4.31
N GLN A 224 -23.65 -3.33 -3.96
CA GLN A 224 -24.76 -2.57 -4.49
C GLN A 224 -24.25 -1.68 -5.61
N TRP A 225 -25.08 -1.42 -6.65
CA TRP A 225 -24.64 -0.58 -7.76
C TRP A 225 -25.81 0.19 -8.39
N GLN A 226 -25.43 1.26 -9.10
CA GLN A 226 -26.33 2.07 -9.90
C GLN A 226 -25.61 2.53 -11.16
N TRP A 227 -26.23 2.34 -12.33
CA TRP A 227 -25.77 2.95 -13.57
C TRP A 227 -26.15 4.43 -13.60
N LEU A 228 -25.16 5.28 -13.82
CA LEU A 228 -25.32 6.72 -13.93
C LEU A 228 -25.42 7.14 -15.40
N ARG A 229 -25.54 8.46 -15.63
CA ARG A 229 -25.43 9.04 -16.98
C ARG A 229 -24.02 8.77 -17.51
N ASP A 230 -23.89 8.78 -18.83
CA ASP A 230 -22.62 8.56 -19.55
C ASP A 230 -22.03 7.15 -19.33
N ASP A 231 -22.88 6.18 -18.92
CA ASP A 231 -22.51 4.79 -18.64
C ASP A 231 -21.49 4.62 -17.50
N ASP A 232 -21.34 5.63 -16.65
CA ASP A 232 -20.56 5.50 -15.40
C ASP A 232 -21.28 4.57 -14.41
N LEU A 233 -20.52 3.94 -13.54
CA LEU A 233 -20.99 2.93 -12.60
C LEU A 233 -20.68 3.34 -11.16
N GLN A 234 -21.73 3.74 -10.41
CA GLN A 234 -21.60 3.89 -8.95
C GLN A 234 -21.69 2.53 -8.28
N VAL A 235 -20.79 2.26 -7.35
CA VAL A 235 -20.78 1.03 -6.58
C VAL A 235 -20.64 1.33 -5.09
N THR A 236 -21.28 0.47 -4.26
CA THR A 236 -21.11 0.48 -2.82
C THR A 236 -20.76 -0.93 -2.35
N THR A 237 -19.70 -1.06 -1.58
CA THR A 237 -19.22 -2.37 -1.10
C THR A 237 -20.22 -3.01 -0.13
N PRO A 238 -20.19 -4.33 0.10
CA PRO A 238 -20.74 -4.91 1.32
C PRO A 238 -20.08 -4.30 2.56
N ALA A 239 -20.61 -4.56 3.75
CA ALA A 239 -19.91 -4.24 4.99
C ALA A 239 -18.60 -5.04 5.04
N LEU A 240 -17.47 -4.32 5.12
CA LEU A 240 -16.13 -4.91 5.22
C LEU A 240 -15.59 -4.70 6.63
N PRO A 241 -14.79 -5.62 7.20
CA PRO A 241 -14.11 -5.39 8.46
C PRO A 241 -13.23 -4.13 8.40
N ALA A 242 -13.33 -3.25 9.39
CA ALA A 242 -12.47 -2.06 9.49
C ALA A 242 -11.13 -2.36 10.19
N ALA A 243 -11.07 -3.45 10.93
CA ALA A 243 -9.89 -3.92 11.64
C ALA A 243 -9.74 -5.44 11.48
N ARG A 244 -8.53 -5.94 11.69
CA ARG A 244 -8.18 -7.35 11.55
C ARG A 244 -7.28 -7.78 12.71
N GLU A 245 -7.51 -8.96 13.26
CA GLU A 245 -6.57 -9.62 14.16
C GLU A 245 -5.57 -10.44 13.32
N LEU A 246 -4.29 -10.31 13.66
CA LEU A 246 -3.19 -11.06 13.05
C LEU A 246 -2.88 -12.30 13.89
N ASP A 247 -2.17 -13.27 13.31
CA ASP A 247 -1.81 -14.53 13.96
C ASP A 247 -0.93 -14.35 15.22
N ASP A 248 -0.24 -13.23 15.32
CA ASP A 248 0.57 -12.85 16.48
C ASP A 248 -0.22 -12.10 17.57
N GLY A 249 -1.53 -11.99 17.43
CA GLY A 249 -2.45 -11.34 18.37
C GLY A 249 -2.53 -9.82 18.26
N ARG A 250 -1.78 -9.19 17.34
CA ARG A 250 -1.95 -7.76 17.08
C ARG A 250 -3.25 -7.50 16.33
N THR A 251 -3.93 -6.42 16.68
CA THR A 251 -5.05 -5.90 15.89
C THR A 251 -4.57 -4.71 15.06
N VAL A 252 -4.86 -4.73 13.77
CA VAL A 252 -4.52 -3.69 12.80
C VAL A 252 -5.78 -2.98 12.31
N PHE A 253 -5.69 -1.66 12.09
CA PHE A 253 -6.79 -0.87 11.53
C PHE A 253 -6.75 -0.97 10.00
N PHE A 254 -7.13 -2.14 9.47
CA PHE A 254 -7.01 -2.54 8.07
C PHE A 254 -8.16 -2.01 7.23
N ASN A 255 -8.03 -0.80 6.71
CA ASN A 255 -9.07 -0.13 5.93
C ASN A 255 -8.50 0.97 5.02
N GLN A 256 -9.37 1.68 4.31
CA GLN A 256 -9.04 2.86 3.50
C GLN A 256 -9.78 4.14 3.94
N LEU A 257 -10.24 4.22 5.16
CA LEU A 257 -11.06 5.34 5.63
C LEU A 257 -10.39 6.70 5.43
N VAL A 258 -9.09 6.81 5.77
CA VAL A 258 -8.33 8.07 5.61
C VAL A 258 -8.25 8.48 4.14
N ALA A 259 -7.92 7.55 3.25
CA ALA A 259 -7.81 7.83 1.82
C ALA A 259 -9.18 8.17 1.21
N ALA A 260 -10.21 7.42 1.55
CA ALA A 260 -11.55 7.62 1.03
C ALA A 260 -12.14 8.95 1.49
N PHE A 261 -11.96 9.32 2.76
CA PHE A 261 -12.46 10.58 3.30
C PHE A 261 -11.75 11.81 2.72
N ARG A 262 -10.42 11.74 2.53
CA ARG A 262 -9.62 12.88 2.08
C ARG A 262 -9.47 12.99 0.57
N GLY A 263 -9.51 11.87 -0.15
CA GLY A 263 -9.01 11.81 -1.53
C GLY A 263 -9.99 11.27 -2.57
N TRP A 264 -11.14 10.71 -2.17
CA TRP A 264 -12.11 10.18 -3.15
C TRP A 264 -13.13 11.22 -3.63
N SER A 265 -12.81 12.50 -3.48
CA SER A 265 -13.60 13.58 -4.03
C SER A 265 -13.14 13.86 -5.46
N ASP A 266 -13.97 13.58 -6.45
CA ASP A 266 -13.77 13.99 -7.83
C ASP A 266 -15.08 14.51 -8.44
N LYS A 267 -15.03 14.94 -9.72
CA LYS A 267 -16.20 15.50 -10.42
C LYS A 267 -17.41 14.54 -10.51
N ARG A 268 -17.20 13.23 -10.34
CA ARG A 268 -18.24 12.19 -10.43
C ARG A 268 -18.94 11.96 -9.09
N ASN A 269 -18.25 12.23 -7.97
CA ASN A 269 -18.74 11.99 -6.60
C ASN A 269 -19.16 13.28 -5.88
N GLN A 270 -19.32 14.40 -6.58
CA GLN A 270 -19.60 15.70 -5.94
C GLN A 270 -20.85 15.64 -5.07
N GLY A 271 -20.67 15.87 -3.77
CA GLY A 271 -21.75 15.92 -2.77
C GLY A 271 -22.13 14.58 -2.14
N GLU A 272 -21.56 13.48 -2.57
CA GLU A 272 -21.79 12.15 -1.97
C GLU A 272 -20.67 11.74 -1.02
N LYS A 273 -21.03 11.09 0.07
CA LYS A 273 -20.06 10.53 1.00
C LYS A 273 -19.46 9.25 0.42
N SER A 274 -18.15 9.08 0.59
CA SER A 274 -17.43 7.89 0.13
C SER A 274 -17.35 6.78 1.17
N ILE A 275 -17.72 7.05 2.43
CA ILE A 275 -17.58 6.12 3.56
C ILE A 275 -18.80 6.14 4.48
N TYR A 276 -19.18 4.95 4.96
CA TYR A 276 -20.27 4.71 5.90
C TYR A 276 -19.91 3.56 6.85
N PHE A 277 -20.58 3.46 7.98
CA PHE A 277 -20.61 2.20 8.71
C PHE A 277 -21.35 1.11 7.93
N GLY A 278 -21.15 -0.15 8.32
CA GLY A 278 -21.72 -1.30 7.60
C GLY A 278 -23.25 -1.36 7.60
N ASP A 279 -23.92 -0.71 8.54
CA ASP A 279 -25.38 -0.55 8.59
C ASP A 279 -25.89 0.62 7.73
N GLY A 280 -25.00 1.40 7.14
CA GLY A 280 -25.30 2.58 6.32
C GLY A 280 -25.36 3.89 7.11
N SER A 281 -25.14 3.87 8.42
CA SER A 281 -25.03 5.09 9.22
C SER A 281 -23.74 5.87 8.91
N ASP A 282 -23.77 7.17 9.18
CA ASP A 282 -22.67 8.08 8.89
C ASP A 282 -21.50 7.92 9.86
N ILE A 283 -20.28 7.90 9.33
CA ILE A 283 -19.06 8.10 10.13
C ILE A 283 -18.89 9.60 10.37
N SER A 284 -18.67 9.99 11.62
CA SER A 284 -18.61 11.42 11.98
C SER A 284 -17.33 12.07 11.48
N GLU A 285 -17.42 13.35 11.06
CA GLU A 285 -16.24 14.14 10.67
C GLU A 285 -15.25 14.29 11.83
N LYS A 286 -15.74 14.33 13.07
CA LYS A 286 -14.91 14.39 14.27
C LYS A 286 -14.04 13.15 14.42
N ASP A 287 -14.60 11.95 14.23
CA ASP A 287 -13.86 10.69 14.36
C ASP A 287 -12.83 10.56 13.23
N MET A 288 -13.21 11.01 12.02
CA MET A 288 -12.25 11.05 10.91
C MET A 288 -11.13 12.05 11.13
N ALA A 289 -11.42 13.24 11.69
CA ALA A 289 -10.40 14.23 12.03
C ALA A 289 -9.39 13.68 13.06
N ILE A 290 -9.85 13.00 14.10
CA ILE A 290 -9.00 12.33 15.10
C ILE A 290 -8.14 11.26 14.42
N THR A 291 -8.75 10.41 13.58
CA THR A 291 -8.05 9.33 12.88
C THR A 291 -6.95 9.88 11.96
N ILE A 292 -7.23 10.95 11.23
CA ILE A 292 -6.29 11.63 10.34
C ILE A 292 -5.13 12.24 11.14
N GLU A 293 -5.43 12.99 12.20
CA GLU A 293 -4.41 13.63 13.03
C GLU A 293 -3.45 12.60 13.64
N LEU A 294 -3.98 11.50 14.18
CA LEU A 294 -3.16 10.43 14.73
C LEU A 294 -2.31 9.74 13.64
N SER A 295 -2.91 9.42 12.50
CA SER A 295 -2.19 8.77 11.40
C SER A 295 -1.08 9.67 10.84
N ASP A 296 -1.32 10.98 10.72
CA ASP A 296 -0.31 11.95 10.28
C ASP A 296 0.85 12.06 11.30
N LYS A 297 0.58 12.01 12.61
CA LYS A 297 1.61 11.97 13.68
C LYS A 297 2.45 10.70 13.69
N LEU A 298 1.85 9.56 13.33
CA LEU A 298 2.49 8.24 13.30
C LEU A 298 3.17 7.95 11.94
N THR A 299 3.18 8.91 11.03
CA THR A 299 3.73 8.70 9.69
C THR A 299 5.23 8.89 9.65
N PHE A 300 5.92 7.93 9.01
CA PHE A 300 7.28 8.05 8.53
C PHE A 300 7.26 8.30 7.02
N ASP A 301 7.85 9.40 6.56
CA ASP A 301 7.98 9.70 5.14
C ASP A 301 9.24 9.03 4.57
N LEU A 302 9.06 7.98 3.77
CA LEU A 302 10.14 7.29 3.07
C LEU A 302 10.61 8.14 1.89
N GLU A 303 11.75 8.79 2.05
CA GLU A 303 12.43 9.52 0.98
C GLU A 303 13.22 8.55 0.10
N TRP A 304 12.87 8.52 -1.18
CA TRP A 304 13.42 7.60 -2.16
C TRP A 304 14.78 8.02 -2.68
N LYS A 305 15.64 7.03 -2.88
CA LYS A 305 16.83 7.12 -3.74
C LYS A 305 16.65 6.15 -4.89
N ALA A 306 17.17 6.48 -6.07
CA ALA A 306 17.16 5.54 -7.20
C ALA A 306 17.86 4.23 -6.81
N GLY A 307 17.25 3.11 -7.14
CA GLY A 307 17.68 1.77 -6.74
C GLY A 307 17.14 1.27 -5.41
N ASP A 308 16.45 2.11 -4.60
CA ASP A 308 15.82 1.66 -3.37
C ASP A 308 14.66 0.68 -3.67
N VAL A 309 14.54 -0.37 -2.86
CA VAL A 309 13.37 -1.26 -2.83
C VAL A 309 12.77 -1.26 -1.44
N ALA A 310 11.45 -1.14 -1.34
CA ALA A 310 10.73 -1.30 -0.08
C ALA A 310 9.79 -2.52 -0.15
N LEU A 311 9.90 -3.39 0.83
CA LEU A 311 8.94 -4.45 1.13
C LEU A 311 8.05 -3.97 2.28
N VAL A 312 6.74 -3.91 2.04
CA VAL A 312 5.75 -3.43 3.00
C VAL A 312 4.75 -4.54 3.31
N ASP A 313 4.55 -4.84 4.59
CA ASP A 313 3.46 -5.71 5.03
C ASP A 313 2.14 -4.93 4.94
N ASN A 314 1.30 -5.31 3.99
CA ASN A 314 0.04 -4.60 3.72
C ASN A 314 -0.99 -4.73 4.85
N PHE A 315 -0.87 -5.71 5.72
CA PHE A 315 -1.76 -5.81 6.87
C PHE A 315 -1.40 -4.82 7.98
N VAL A 316 -0.11 -4.53 8.12
CA VAL A 316 0.44 -3.75 9.22
C VAL A 316 0.60 -2.27 8.88
N VAL A 317 0.87 -1.95 7.61
CA VAL A 317 1.29 -0.60 7.21
C VAL A 317 0.40 -0.01 6.14
N MET A 318 -0.18 1.14 6.45
CA MET A 318 -0.75 2.04 5.46
C MET A 318 0.35 2.79 4.73
N HIS A 319 0.13 3.05 3.45
CA HIS A 319 1.05 3.82 2.61
C HIS A 319 0.30 4.86 1.76
N GLY A 320 1.07 5.74 1.12
CA GLY A 320 0.51 6.76 0.24
C GLY A 320 1.58 7.38 -0.66
N ARG A 321 1.32 8.60 -1.17
CA ARG A 321 2.27 9.38 -1.95
C ARG A 321 2.14 10.86 -1.63
N ARG A 322 3.24 11.50 -1.28
CA ARG A 322 3.32 12.96 -1.19
C ARG A 322 3.39 13.57 -2.60
N PRO A 323 2.90 14.79 -2.80
CA PRO A 323 3.13 15.55 -4.04
C PRO A 323 4.62 15.68 -4.34
N TYR A 324 4.97 15.87 -5.62
CA TYR A 324 6.36 15.94 -6.04
C TYR A 324 6.54 16.84 -7.26
N GLU A 325 7.78 17.20 -7.52
CA GLU A 325 8.23 17.90 -8.72
C GLU A 325 9.27 17.06 -9.46
N GLY A 326 9.41 17.30 -10.76
CA GLY A 326 10.31 16.58 -11.64
C GLY A 326 9.77 15.20 -12.04
N ARG A 327 10.66 14.35 -12.52
CA ARG A 327 10.33 12.97 -12.89
C ARG A 327 10.37 12.09 -11.65
N ARG A 328 9.38 11.24 -11.52
CA ARG A 328 9.32 10.20 -10.48
C ARG A 328 8.83 8.91 -11.11
N SER A 329 9.58 7.83 -10.95
CA SER A 329 9.15 6.50 -11.37
C SER A 329 9.30 5.52 -10.20
N ILE A 330 8.18 5.10 -9.67
CA ILE A 330 8.09 4.02 -8.69
C ILE A 330 7.33 2.88 -9.34
N LEU A 331 7.95 1.71 -9.35
CA LEU A 331 7.33 0.47 -9.79
C LEU A 331 6.80 -0.29 -8.58
N ALA A 332 5.82 -1.14 -8.81
CA ALA A 332 5.21 -1.95 -7.76
C ALA A 332 5.05 -3.40 -8.20
N SER A 333 5.10 -4.30 -7.24
CA SER A 333 4.70 -5.70 -7.37
C SER A 333 3.92 -6.11 -6.14
N LEU A 334 2.85 -6.86 -6.33
CA LEU A 334 1.93 -7.27 -5.26
C LEU A 334 2.02 -8.77 -5.01
N VAL A 335 1.84 -9.15 -3.75
CA VAL A 335 1.86 -10.55 -3.30
C VAL A 335 0.47 -10.97 -2.89
N ALA A 336 0.00 -12.10 -3.40
CA ALA A 336 -1.27 -12.68 -2.99
C ALA A 336 -1.22 -13.09 -1.51
N PRO A 337 -2.34 -13.06 -0.79
CA PRO A 337 -2.43 -13.71 0.50
C PRO A 337 -2.26 -15.23 0.33
N ASP A 338 -1.77 -15.89 1.38
CA ASP A 338 -1.60 -17.35 1.45
C ASP A 338 -2.95 -18.07 1.47
#